data_8cfad7c2e86d19ed0a53359f7e215077
#
_entry.id   8cfad7c2e86d19ed0a53359f7e215077
#
_cell.length_a   1.000
_cell.length_b   1.000
_cell.length_c   1.000
_cell.angle_alpha   90.00
_cell.angle_beta   90.00
_cell.angle_gamma   90.00
#
_symmetry.space_group_name_H-M   'P 1'
#
loop_
_entity.id
_entity.type
_entity.pdbx_description
1 polymer ?
#
loop_
_entity_poly.entity_id
_entity_poly.type
_entity_poly.pdbx_seq_one_letter_code
_entity_poly.pdbx_strand_id
1 'polypeptide(L)'
;PPLLGHALGRPVAFMAKAELFSIPLLRAVIRACGAYPVRRGGSDREAIRTATARLMEGWATGVFLDGTRQPDGRVNAPQPGAALLAARSGAPLLPVAIVNSHRALGTGQVVPRLVPLQLRVGEPVPAPASRRRADLDATTAILQQRINALLELDPLHP
;
A
#
# COMPACT_ATOMS: atom_id res chain seq x y z
N PRO A 1 5.16 -5.14 -3.49
CA PRO A 1 5.01 -4.06 -4.47
C PRO A 1 5.00 -4.54 -5.93
N PRO A 2 5.97 -5.33 -6.44
CA PRO A 2 6.00 -5.73 -7.86
C PRO A 2 4.74 -6.47 -8.33
N LEU A 3 4.15 -7.31 -7.47
CA LEU A 3 2.93 -8.06 -7.77
C LEU A 3 1.73 -7.14 -8.12
N LEU A 4 1.61 -6.00 -7.43
CA LEU A 4 0.52 -5.05 -7.70
C LEU A 4 0.67 -4.37 -9.06
N GLY A 5 1.88 -3.95 -9.43
CA GLY A 5 2.15 -3.35 -10.73
C GLY A 5 1.85 -4.31 -11.87
N HIS A 6 2.25 -5.58 -11.71
CA HIS A 6 1.96 -6.62 -12.69
C HIS A 6 0.45 -6.91 -12.82
N ALA A 7 -0.25 -7.06 -11.69
CA ALA A 7 -1.67 -7.42 -11.68
C ALA A 7 -2.59 -6.29 -12.15
N LEU A 8 -2.23 -5.03 -11.90
CA LEU A 8 -3.04 -3.88 -12.27
C LEU A 8 -2.82 -3.40 -13.72
N GLY A 9 -1.78 -3.89 -14.40
CA GLY A 9 -1.46 -3.49 -15.78
C GLY A 9 -1.16 -2.00 -15.95
N ARG A 10 -0.81 -1.29 -14.86
CA ARG A 10 -0.51 0.14 -14.86
C ARG A 10 0.62 0.48 -13.89
N PRO A 11 1.34 1.60 -14.09
CA PRO A 11 2.41 1.99 -13.18
C PRO A 11 1.88 2.25 -11.77
N VAL A 12 2.54 1.63 -10.78
CA VAL A 12 2.22 1.79 -9.36
C VAL A 12 3.44 2.34 -8.63
N ALA A 13 3.31 3.52 -8.06
CA ALA A 13 4.33 4.13 -7.23
C ALA A 13 4.25 3.61 -5.79
N PHE A 14 5.38 3.33 -5.16
CA PHE A 14 5.45 2.82 -3.79
C PHE A 14 6.39 3.64 -2.91
N MET A 15 6.02 3.83 -1.66
CA MET A 15 6.91 4.35 -0.64
C MET A 15 7.93 3.29 -0.24
N ALA A 16 9.22 3.61 -0.29
CA ALA A 16 10.29 2.74 0.17
C ALA A 16 11.21 3.50 1.12
N LYS A 17 11.81 2.79 2.09
CA LYS A 17 12.75 3.39 3.04
C LYS A 17 13.87 4.12 2.33
N ALA A 18 14.20 5.34 2.75
CA ALA A 18 15.26 6.15 2.16
C ALA A 18 16.62 5.42 2.14
N GLU A 19 16.90 4.60 3.17
CA GLU A 19 18.13 3.82 3.29
C GLU A 19 18.31 2.80 2.16
N LEU A 20 17.22 2.31 1.55
CA LEU A 20 17.32 1.38 0.42
C LEU A 20 17.88 2.05 -0.84
N PHE A 21 17.77 3.37 -0.92
CA PHE A 21 18.30 4.15 -2.06
C PHE A 21 19.79 4.47 -1.94
N SER A 22 20.43 4.17 -0.82
CA SER A 22 21.88 4.30 -0.66
C SER A 22 22.67 3.18 -1.35
N ILE A 23 22.01 2.04 -1.65
CA ILE A 23 22.62 0.89 -2.33
C ILE A 23 22.44 1.07 -3.85
N PRO A 24 23.53 1.29 -4.65
CA PRO A 24 23.39 1.72 -6.05
C PRO A 24 22.57 0.79 -6.93
N LEU A 25 22.85 -0.52 -6.90
CA LEU A 25 22.12 -1.52 -7.70
C LEU A 25 20.65 -1.61 -7.28
N LEU A 26 20.40 -1.69 -5.96
CA LEU A 26 19.03 -1.75 -5.43
C LEU A 26 18.25 -0.47 -5.75
N ARG A 27 18.90 0.70 -5.67
CA ARG A 27 18.31 1.99 -6.06
C ARG A 27 17.81 1.98 -7.50
N ALA A 28 18.60 1.46 -8.43
CA ALA A 28 18.20 1.38 -9.84
C ALA A 28 16.96 0.51 -10.01
N VAL A 29 16.95 -0.68 -9.40
CA VAL A 29 15.81 -1.62 -9.45
C VAL A 29 14.54 -1.03 -8.84
N ILE A 30 14.62 -0.52 -7.61
CA ILE A 30 13.40 -0.01 -6.92
C ILE A 30 12.85 1.25 -7.57
N ARG A 31 13.71 2.12 -8.16
CA ARG A 31 13.27 3.27 -8.96
C ARG A 31 12.57 2.83 -10.25
N ALA A 32 13.13 1.84 -10.96
CA ALA A 32 12.49 1.27 -12.15
C ALA A 32 11.10 0.65 -11.81
N CYS A 33 10.93 0.14 -10.58
CA CYS A 33 9.65 -0.32 -10.06
C CYS A 33 8.73 0.80 -9.52
N GLY A 34 9.03 2.09 -9.75
CA GLY A 34 8.20 3.22 -9.31
C GLY A 34 8.34 3.59 -7.84
N ALA A 35 9.35 3.06 -7.12
CA ALA A 35 9.53 3.40 -5.71
C ALA A 35 10.14 4.80 -5.53
N TYR A 36 9.68 5.51 -4.49
CA TYR A 36 10.23 6.80 -4.06
C TYR A 36 10.58 6.77 -2.56
N PRO A 37 11.64 7.53 -2.15
CA PRO A 37 12.14 7.45 -0.78
C PRO A 37 11.21 8.13 0.23
N VAL A 38 11.08 7.50 1.41
CA VAL A 38 10.45 8.10 2.59
C VAL A 38 11.33 7.92 3.82
N ARG A 39 11.35 8.91 4.71
CA ARG A 39 12.00 8.83 6.01
C ARG A 39 10.99 8.38 7.07
N ARG A 40 11.32 7.35 7.83
CA ARG A 40 10.48 6.91 8.95
C ARG A 40 10.64 7.85 10.15
N GLY A 41 9.53 8.16 10.85
CA GLY A 41 9.55 8.87 12.12
C GLY A 41 9.16 10.35 12.10
N GLY A 42 8.67 10.86 10.98
CA GLY A 42 8.10 12.21 10.90
C GLY A 42 6.90 12.23 9.93
N SER A 43 6.07 13.28 10.00
CA SER A 43 5.15 13.53 8.90
C SER A 43 6.00 13.87 7.66
N ASP A 44 6.30 12.88 6.86
CA ASP A 44 7.12 13.07 5.67
C ASP A 44 6.29 13.82 4.61
N ARG A 45 6.26 15.15 4.76
CA ARG A 45 5.53 16.04 3.85
C ARG A 45 6.01 15.89 2.41
N GLU A 46 7.28 15.54 2.22
CA GLU A 46 7.85 15.31 0.90
C GLU A 46 7.30 14.03 0.28
N ALA A 47 7.20 12.95 1.05
CA ALA A 47 6.60 11.70 0.59
C ALA A 47 5.13 11.88 0.20
N ILE A 48 4.36 12.58 1.02
CA ILE A 48 2.95 12.91 0.72
C ILE A 48 2.86 13.77 -0.55
N ARG A 49 3.73 14.77 -0.71
CA ARG A 49 3.76 15.60 -1.92
C ARG A 49 4.10 14.78 -3.16
N THR A 50 5.12 13.93 -3.09
CA THR A 50 5.52 13.05 -4.19
C THR A 50 4.41 12.07 -4.55
N ALA A 51 3.77 11.44 -3.57
CA ALA A 51 2.64 10.54 -3.81
C ALA A 51 1.47 11.26 -4.50
N THR A 52 1.13 12.46 -4.02
CA THR A 52 0.06 13.28 -4.61
C THR A 52 0.39 13.64 -6.07
N ALA A 53 1.63 14.04 -6.36
CA ALA A 53 2.07 14.35 -7.72
C ALA A 53 1.95 13.13 -8.64
N ARG A 54 2.35 11.95 -8.19
CA ARG A 54 2.21 10.70 -8.96
C ARG A 54 0.75 10.36 -9.27
N LEU A 55 -0.15 10.56 -8.30
CA LEU A 55 -1.59 10.36 -8.52
C LEU A 55 -2.13 11.33 -9.58
N MET A 56 -1.71 12.60 -9.57
CA MET A 56 -2.10 13.62 -10.57
C MET A 56 -1.51 13.33 -11.96
N GLU A 57 -0.36 12.66 -12.05
CA GLU A 57 0.25 12.18 -13.29
C GLU A 57 -0.43 10.89 -13.82
N GLY A 58 -1.48 10.40 -13.17
CA GLY A 58 -2.21 9.19 -13.57
C GLY A 58 -1.60 7.87 -13.08
N TRP A 59 -0.58 7.90 -12.20
CA TRP A 59 -0.06 6.69 -11.55
C TRP A 59 -1.00 6.22 -10.46
N ALA A 60 -1.02 4.91 -10.21
CA ALA A 60 -1.53 4.41 -8.94
C ALA A 60 -0.46 4.58 -7.85
N THR A 61 -0.86 4.75 -6.60
CA THR A 61 0.06 4.80 -5.45
C THR A 61 -0.29 3.69 -4.47
N GLY A 62 0.66 2.78 -4.24
CA GLY A 62 0.51 1.70 -3.27
C GLY A 62 0.87 2.16 -1.86
N VAL A 63 -0.05 1.99 -0.91
CA VAL A 63 0.13 2.32 0.50
C VAL A 63 -0.21 1.11 1.35
N PHE A 64 0.68 0.73 2.26
CA PHE A 64 0.40 -0.26 3.29
C PHE A 64 -0.30 0.42 4.46
N LEU A 65 -1.53 -0.02 4.76
CA LEU A 65 -2.41 0.70 5.67
C LEU A 65 -1.86 0.77 7.11
N ASP A 66 -1.18 -0.29 7.60
CA ASP A 66 -0.52 -0.29 8.92
C ASP A 66 0.88 0.36 8.92
N GLY A 67 1.42 0.70 7.77
CA GLY A 67 2.80 1.20 7.63
C GLY A 67 3.90 0.18 7.99
N THR A 68 3.52 -1.00 8.48
CA THR A 68 4.42 -2.10 8.83
C THR A 68 3.81 -3.46 8.48
N ARG A 69 4.63 -4.52 8.53
CA ARG A 69 4.16 -5.90 8.33
C ARG A 69 3.51 -6.43 9.60
N GLN A 70 2.36 -7.09 9.47
CA GLN A 70 1.69 -7.77 10.56
C GLN A 70 1.95 -9.29 10.49
N PRO A 71 2.12 -9.97 11.63
CA PRO A 71 2.41 -11.41 11.68
C PRO A 71 1.28 -12.28 11.10
N ASP A 72 0.04 -11.83 11.24
CA ASP A 72 -1.17 -12.51 10.77
C ASP A 72 -1.59 -12.08 9.35
N GLY A 73 -0.88 -11.12 8.76
CA GLY A 73 -1.19 -10.55 7.45
C GLY A 73 -2.43 -9.65 7.40
N ARG A 74 -3.08 -9.40 8.54
CA ARG A 74 -4.28 -8.54 8.65
C ARG A 74 -3.89 -7.08 8.85
N VAL A 75 -4.86 -6.20 8.68
CA VAL A 75 -4.74 -4.79 9.05
C VAL A 75 -5.21 -4.61 10.48
N ASN A 76 -4.28 -4.34 11.42
CA ASN A 76 -4.55 -4.25 12.85
C ASN A 76 -4.46 -2.82 13.42
N ALA A 77 -3.56 -1.99 12.88
CA ALA A 77 -3.30 -0.63 13.35
C ALA A 77 -3.26 0.38 12.18
N PRO A 78 -4.41 0.60 11.50
CA PRO A 78 -4.45 1.38 10.27
C PRO A 78 -4.09 2.84 10.50
N GLN A 79 -3.32 3.40 9.57
CA GLN A 79 -2.89 4.79 9.58
C GLN A 79 -3.66 5.59 8.52
N PRO A 80 -4.01 6.87 8.78
CA PRO A 80 -4.84 7.67 7.88
C PRO A 80 -4.10 8.18 6.63
N GLY A 81 -2.87 7.74 6.39
CA GLY A 81 -2.03 8.22 5.28
C GLY A 81 -2.66 8.01 3.90
N ALA A 82 -3.27 6.85 3.66
CA ALA A 82 -3.96 6.56 2.39
C ALA A 82 -5.19 7.46 2.21
N ALA A 83 -6.01 7.63 3.24
CA ALA A 83 -7.16 8.53 3.23
C ALA A 83 -6.74 9.99 3.00
N LEU A 84 -5.64 10.43 3.62
CA LEU A 84 -5.10 11.78 3.41
C LEU A 84 -4.64 12.01 1.97
N LEU A 85 -3.99 11.02 1.34
CA LEU A 85 -3.60 11.10 -0.07
C LEU A 85 -4.82 11.21 -0.98
N ALA A 86 -5.85 10.38 -0.74
CA ALA A 86 -7.10 10.43 -1.47
C ALA A 86 -7.81 11.79 -1.33
N ALA A 87 -7.89 12.33 -0.09
CA ALA A 87 -8.47 13.64 0.17
C ALA A 87 -7.73 14.81 -0.50
N ARG A 88 -6.44 14.63 -0.82
CA ARG A 88 -5.63 15.64 -1.51
C ARG A 88 -5.71 15.56 -3.03
N SER A 89 -5.82 14.36 -3.56
CA SER A 89 -5.79 14.10 -5.01
C SER A 89 -7.17 13.91 -5.63
N GLY A 90 -8.21 13.66 -4.81
CA GLY A 90 -9.53 13.24 -5.30
C GLY A 90 -9.56 11.79 -5.82
N ALA A 91 -8.43 11.08 -5.77
CA ALA A 91 -8.35 9.71 -6.28
C ALA A 91 -9.13 8.73 -5.39
N PRO A 92 -9.86 7.77 -5.97
CA PRO A 92 -10.49 6.71 -5.20
C PRO A 92 -9.45 5.77 -4.58
N LEU A 93 -9.85 5.07 -3.54
CA LEU A 93 -9.05 4.10 -2.82
C LEU A 93 -9.48 2.69 -3.21
N LEU A 94 -8.54 1.86 -3.66
CA LEU A 94 -8.79 0.48 -4.03
C LEU A 94 -8.29 -0.46 -2.93
N PRO A 95 -9.18 -1.12 -2.16
CA PRO A 95 -8.77 -2.12 -1.19
C PRO A 95 -8.18 -3.34 -1.89
N VAL A 96 -6.98 -3.74 -1.48
CA VAL A 96 -6.30 -4.91 -2.05
C VAL A 96 -5.72 -5.76 -0.92
N ALA A 97 -5.99 -7.05 -0.94
CA ALA A 97 -5.39 -8.02 -0.04
C ALA A 97 -4.43 -8.94 -0.80
N ILE A 98 -3.28 -9.23 -0.20
CA ILE A 98 -2.32 -10.22 -0.70
C ILE A 98 -2.31 -11.40 0.26
N VAL A 99 -3.08 -12.42 -0.09
CA VAL A 99 -3.22 -13.64 0.71
C VAL A 99 -1.89 -14.38 0.78
N ASN A 100 -1.56 -14.95 1.93
CA ASN A 100 -0.31 -15.65 2.23
C ASN A 100 0.97 -14.78 2.20
N SER A 101 0.87 -13.45 2.08
CA SER A 101 2.05 -12.57 2.04
C SER A 101 2.91 -12.68 3.30
N HIS A 102 2.31 -12.85 4.48
CA HIS A 102 2.98 -13.07 5.76
C HIS A 102 3.75 -14.41 5.80
N ARG A 103 3.29 -15.43 5.07
CA ARG A 103 3.95 -16.75 4.94
C ARG A 103 5.11 -16.70 3.95
N ALA A 104 4.97 -15.87 2.89
CA ALA A 104 6.01 -15.69 1.88
C ALA A 104 7.22 -14.93 2.43
N LEU A 105 6.99 -13.89 3.23
CA LEU A 105 8.05 -13.06 3.81
C LEU A 105 7.58 -12.49 5.16
N GLY A 106 7.74 -13.28 6.21
CA GLY A 106 7.36 -12.91 7.57
C GLY A 106 8.22 -11.78 8.16
N THR A 107 7.82 -11.30 9.33
CA THR A 107 8.57 -10.29 10.07
C THR A 107 9.94 -10.85 10.47
N GLY A 108 11.00 -10.08 10.19
CA GLY A 108 12.39 -10.49 10.46
C GLY A 108 13.01 -11.42 9.41
N GLN A 109 12.25 -11.93 8.45
CA GLN A 109 12.78 -12.76 7.36
C GLN A 109 13.32 -11.89 6.22
N VAL A 110 14.45 -12.31 5.65
CA VAL A 110 15.11 -11.67 4.51
C VAL A 110 14.91 -12.49 3.23
N VAL A 111 14.84 -13.82 3.35
CA VAL A 111 14.66 -14.74 2.22
C VAL A 111 13.19 -15.10 2.09
N PRO A 112 12.56 -14.83 0.94
CA PRO A 112 11.17 -15.20 0.70
C PRO A 112 11.03 -16.72 0.57
N ARG A 113 9.91 -17.26 1.07
CA ARG A 113 9.50 -18.64 0.86
C ARG A 113 8.61 -18.72 -0.38
N LEU A 114 8.75 -19.76 -1.16
CA LEU A 114 7.87 -20.06 -2.27
C LEU A 114 6.54 -20.61 -1.71
N VAL A 115 5.55 -19.75 -1.68
CA VAL A 115 4.15 -20.10 -1.30
C VAL A 115 3.21 -19.49 -2.34
N PRO A 116 2.08 -20.13 -2.62
CA PRO A 116 1.06 -19.54 -3.48
C PRO A 116 0.59 -18.20 -2.92
N LEU A 117 0.66 -17.15 -3.73
CA LEU A 117 0.15 -15.81 -3.40
C LEU A 117 -1.10 -15.55 -4.22
N GLN A 118 -2.14 -15.07 -3.58
CA GLN A 118 -3.36 -14.63 -4.25
C GLN A 118 -3.57 -13.15 -4.01
N LEU A 119 -3.84 -12.40 -5.07
CA LEU A 119 -4.23 -11.00 -5.00
C LEU A 119 -5.76 -10.92 -5.09
N ARG A 120 -6.37 -10.27 -4.10
CA ARG A 120 -7.81 -10.01 -4.08
C ARG A 120 -8.06 -8.53 -4.09
N VAL A 121 -8.93 -8.09 -4.99
CA VAL A 121 -9.25 -6.67 -5.21
C VAL A 121 -10.71 -6.46 -4.83
N GLY A 122 -10.97 -5.48 -3.98
CA GLY A 122 -12.31 -5.11 -3.56
C GLY A 122 -12.87 -3.92 -4.33
N GLU A 123 -14.11 -3.56 -3.99
CA GLU A 123 -14.77 -2.40 -4.57
C GLU A 123 -14.06 -1.09 -4.18
N PRO A 124 -13.93 -0.14 -5.12
CA PRO A 124 -13.35 1.16 -4.82
C PRO A 124 -14.08 1.89 -3.70
N VAL A 125 -13.33 2.57 -2.85
CA VAL A 125 -13.84 3.47 -1.82
C VAL A 125 -13.63 4.91 -2.31
N PRO A 126 -14.65 5.77 -2.31
CA PRO A 126 -14.48 7.16 -2.71
C PRO A 126 -13.49 7.89 -1.80
N ALA A 127 -12.86 8.94 -2.31
CA ALA A 127 -12.04 9.83 -1.50
C ALA A 127 -12.86 10.41 -0.35
N PRO A 128 -12.29 10.63 0.86
CA PRO A 128 -13.00 11.27 1.96
C PRO A 128 -13.45 12.68 1.59
N ALA A 129 -14.61 13.09 2.12
CA ALA A 129 -15.23 14.38 1.80
C ALA A 129 -14.34 15.58 2.18
N SER A 130 -13.51 15.43 3.19
CA SER A 130 -12.59 16.49 3.62
C SER A 130 -11.30 15.92 4.25
N ARG A 131 -10.36 16.82 4.58
CA ARG A 131 -9.13 16.47 5.31
C ARG A 131 -9.30 16.55 6.83
N ARG A 132 -10.52 16.67 7.33
CA ARG A 132 -10.80 16.63 8.76
C ARG A 132 -10.48 15.25 9.32
N ARG A 133 -9.97 15.20 10.53
CA ARG A 133 -9.57 13.96 11.19
C ARG A 133 -10.68 12.90 11.17
N ALA A 134 -11.92 13.31 11.48
CA ALA A 134 -13.06 12.40 11.50
C ALA A 134 -13.33 11.73 10.13
N ASP A 135 -13.25 12.48 9.02
CA ASP A 135 -13.48 11.94 7.67
C ASP A 135 -12.36 10.99 7.25
N LEU A 136 -11.11 11.31 7.62
CA LEU A 136 -9.96 10.46 7.36
C LEU A 136 -10.04 9.15 8.16
N ASP A 137 -10.39 9.22 9.44
CA ASP A 137 -10.50 8.06 10.31
C ASP A 137 -11.67 7.16 9.87
N ALA A 138 -12.82 7.73 9.49
CA ALA A 138 -13.95 6.98 8.94
C ALA A 138 -13.57 6.21 7.65
N THR A 139 -12.90 6.88 6.70
CA THR A 139 -12.44 6.24 5.47
C THR A 139 -11.39 5.16 5.75
N THR A 140 -10.50 5.40 6.72
CA THR A 140 -9.48 4.43 7.13
C THR A 140 -10.09 3.18 7.74
N ALA A 141 -11.14 3.32 8.56
CA ALA A 141 -11.88 2.20 9.13
C ALA A 141 -12.59 1.36 8.05
N ILE A 142 -13.19 2.01 7.05
CA ILE A 142 -13.79 1.33 5.90
C ILE A 142 -12.74 0.51 5.14
N LEU A 143 -11.57 1.09 4.89
CA LEU A 143 -10.47 0.38 4.21
C LEU A 143 -10.01 -0.84 5.01
N GLN A 144 -9.81 -0.70 6.32
CA GLN A 144 -9.44 -1.81 7.21
C GLN A 144 -10.46 -2.95 7.12
N GLN A 145 -11.74 -2.63 7.26
CA GLN A 145 -12.81 -3.61 7.20
C GLN A 145 -12.82 -4.35 5.85
N ARG A 146 -12.76 -3.61 4.74
CA ARG A 146 -12.79 -4.19 3.39
C ARG A 146 -11.57 -5.05 3.10
N ILE A 147 -10.36 -4.61 3.47
CA ILE A 147 -9.13 -5.40 3.28
C ILE A 147 -9.18 -6.68 4.10
N ASN A 148 -9.61 -6.61 5.37
CA ASN A 148 -9.71 -7.79 6.22
C ASN A 148 -10.80 -8.76 5.73
N ALA A 149 -11.93 -8.26 5.23
CA ALA A 149 -12.95 -9.10 4.61
C ALA A 149 -12.45 -9.85 3.36
N LEU A 150 -11.60 -9.20 2.53
CA LEU A 150 -10.98 -9.87 1.38
C LEU A 150 -10.05 -11.02 1.80
N LEU A 151 -9.44 -10.96 2.97
CA LEU A 151 -8.59 -12.05 3.49
C LEU A 151 -9.41 -13.26 3.95
N GLU A 152 -10.67 -13.04 4.36
CA GLU A 152 -11.58 -14.07 4.89
C GLU A 152 -12.38 -14.80 3.80
N LEU A 153 -12.37 -14.32 2.57
CA LEU A 153 -13.01 -15.03 1.47
C LEU A 153 -12.40 -16.42 1.30
N ASP A 154 -13.22 -17.42 1.02
CA ASP A 154 -12.73 -18.76 0.74
C ASP A 154 -11.74 -18.73 -0.43
N PRO A 155 -10.69 -19.58 -0.41
CA PRO A 155 -9.82 -19.74 -1.57
C PRO A 155 -10.69 -20.11 -2.76
N LEU A 156 -10.59 -19.35 -3.84
CA LEU A 156 -11.17 -19.79 -5.10
C LEU A 156 -10.55 -21.14 -5.41
N HIS A 157 -11.35 -22.21 -5.45
CA HIS A 157 -10.89 -23.48 -5.97
C HIS A 157 -10.38 -23.25 -7.39
N PRO A 158 -9.20 -23.83 -7.75
CA PRO A 158 -8.66 -23.71 -9.10
C PRO A 158 -9.57 -24.33 -10.15
#